data_81d90dc952634e91b183923bf16e788c
#
_entry.id   81d90dc952634e91b183923bf16e788c
#
_cell.length_a   1.000
_cell.length_b   1.000
_cell.length_c   1.000
_cell.angle_alpha   90.00
_cell.angle_beta   90.00
_cell.angle_gamma   90.00
#
_symmetry.space_group_name_H-M   'P 1'
#
loop_
_entity.id
_entity.type
_entity.pdbx_description
1 polymer ?
#
loop_
_entity_poly.entity_id
_entity_poly.type
_entity_poly.pdbx_seq_one_letter_code
_entity_poly.pdbx_strand_id
1 'polypeptide(L)'
;NPFDLRKNAGGSSGGSAAAVADGLVPFAEGTDAGGSIRIPAAWCNVMGFKPSFGRVPVVLRPNAFAGAMPFVAEGPISRTVEDAALVLNALAGYDPRDPFAIETTEDFIPAIRRSIKGWKIAYSPNLDVFPIDPAIRRTVDEAVQCFADAGATVEEVRLGLKRNQRELSDAWTRLMAPLNIGAMEGMKAFGIDLMGEHRHDFPPDYLQRVDAGRNLSALHLEADQAIRSEVYDAIQSVLATHEILVCPTVAAMPVDNASDGDTKGPAEVDGVEVDPLIGWCLTYTTNFSGHPSASVPAGLSGGLPVGMQIIGRRYADGDVLAAAAAVERLRPWRNAYEICIKRRLEALAA
;
A
#
# COMPACT_ATOMS: atom_id res chain seq x y z
N ASN A 1 14.73 -6.03 -6.77
CA ASN A 1 14.67 -5.80 -5.33
C ASN A 1 16.10 -5.67 -4.78
N PRO A 2 16.45 -4.57 -4.05
CA PRO A 2 17.82 -4.36 -3.53
C PRO A 2 18.30 -5.41 -2.53
N PHE A 3 17.40 -6.15 -1.88
CA PHE A 3 17.72 -7.21 -0.95
C PHE A 3 18.05 -8.55 -1.65
N ASP A 4 17.44 -8.81 -2.79
CA ASP A 4 17.74 -9.93 -3.70
C ASP A 4 17.34 -9.55 -5.11
N LEU A 5 18.32 -9.42 -6.01
CA LEU A 5 18.09 -8.96 -7.38
C LEU A 5 17.24 -9.92 -8.23
N ARG A 6 17.10 -11.19 -7.81
CA ARG A 6 16.20 -12.16 -8.45
C ARG A 6 14.75 -11.91 -8.09
N LYS A 7 14.48 -11.17 -7.02
CA LYS A 7 13.15 -10.90 -6.50
C LYS A 7 12.59 -9.57 -7.01
N ASN A 8 11.27 -9.51 -7.09
CA ASN A 8 10.55 -8.31 -7.48
C ASN A 8 10.57 -7.28 -6.33
N ALA A 9 10.61 -6.01 -6.68
CA ALA A 9 10.57 -4.90 -5.74
C ALA A 9 9.15 -4.57 -5.24
N GLY A 10 8.14 -5.23 -5.80
CA GLY A 10 6.74 -4.83 -5.61
C GLY A 10 6.33 -3.71 -6.57
N GLY A 11 5.04 -3.39 -6.59
CA GLY A 11 4.49 -2.41 -7.54
C GLY A 11 3.26 -1.64 -7.01
N SER A 12 2.91 -0.58 -7.75
CA SER A 12 3.51 -0.09 -8.99
C SER A 12 4.69 0.87 -8.76
N SER A 13 4.87 1.49 -7.57
CA SER A 13 5.99 2.40 -7.26
C SER A 13 7.28 1.63 -6.89
N GLY A 14 7.53 0.48 -7.55
CA GLY A 14 8.67 -0.41 -7.25
C GLY A 14 10.03 0.25 -7.49
N GLY A 15 10.17 1.03 -8.56
CA GLY A 15 11.38 1.80 -8.86
C GLY A 15 11.70 2.83 -7.78
N SER A 16 10.69 3.55 -7.29
CA SER A 16 10.82 4.51 -6.18
C SER A 16 11.31 3.83 -4.90
N ALA A 17 10.67 2.73 -4.50
CA ALA A 17 11.08 1.99 -3.30
C ALA A 17 12.49 1.38 -3.42
N ALA A 18 12.82 0.80 -4.57
CA ALA A 18 14.14 0.25 -4.84
C ALA A 18 15.23 1.34 -4.79
N ALA A 19 15.00 2.50 -5.41
CA ALA A 19 15.94 3.62 -5.42
C ALA A 19 16.21 4.16 -3.99
N VAL A 20 15.15 4.28 -3.17
CA VAL A 20 15.27 4.70 -1.78
C VAL A 20 16.01 3.65 -0.95
N ALA A 21 15.65 2.37 -1.06
CA ALA A 21 16.31 1.28 -0.34
C ALA A 21 17.78 1.17 -0.70
N ASP A 22 18.12 1.36 -1.96
CA ASP A 22 19.50 1.30 -2.47
C ASP A 22 20.32 2.55 -2.17
N GLY A 23 19.69 3.60 -1.65
CA GLY A 23 20.36 4.85 -1.28
C GLY A 23 20.67 5.77 -2.46
N LEU A 24 20.04 5.57 -3.62
CA LEU A 24 20.19 6.43 -4.79
C LEU A 24 19.55 7.80 -4.57
N VAL A 25 18.46 7.82 -3.80
CA VAL A 25 17.75 9.05 -3.39
C VAL A 25 17.36 8.94 -1.91
N PRO A 26 17.25 10.07 -1.18
CA PRO A 26 16.85 10.08 0.23
C PRO A 26 15.37 9.71 0.42
N PHE A 27 14.52 10.11 -0.52
CA PHE A 27 13.10 9.82 -0.58
C PHE A 27 12.63 9.78 -2.04
N ALA A 28 11.46 9.24 -2.25
CA ALA A 28 10.75 9.28 -3.53
C ALA A 28 9.24 9.46 -3.27
N GLU A 29 8.54 9.86 -4.31
CA GLU A 29 7.08 9.87 -4.33
C GLU A 29 6.56 8.59 -4.98
N GLY A 30 5.36 8.18 -4.58
CA GLY A 30 4.62 7.09 -5.19
C GLY A 30 3.13 7.38 -5.23
N THR A 31 2.41 6.62 -6.06
CA THR A 31 0.94 6.61 -6.11
C THR A 31 0.40 5.32 -5.52
N ASP A 32 -0.80 5.36 -4.94
CA ASP A 32 -1.38 4.22 -4.23
C ASP A 32 -2.90 4.16 -4.44
N ALA A 33 -3.33 3.27 -5.33
CA ALA A 33 -4.73 2.98 -5.60
C ALA A 33 -5.17 1.59 -5.08
N GLY A 34 -4.20 0.78 -4.66
CA GLY A 34 -4.42 -0.56 -4.11
C GLY A 34 -3.29 -1.02 -3.20
N GLY A 35 -2.29 -0.16 -2.96
CA GLY A 35 -1.10 -0.47 -2.20
C GLY A 35 0.20 -0.11 -2.91
N SER A 36 0.14 0.62 -4.03
CA SER A 36 1.31 0.82 -4.89
C SER A 36 2.45 1.66 -4.28
N ILE A 37 2.26 2.31 -3.13
CA ILE A 37 3.31 2.82 -2.23
C ILE A 37 3.74 1.73 -1.23
N ARG A 38 2.76 1.08 -0.58
CA ARG A 38 2.97 0.24 0.59
C ARG A 38 3.47 -1.15 0.25
N ILE A 39 3.03 -1.74 -0.86
CA ILE A 39 3.53 -3.04 -1.36
C ILE A 39 5.04 -2.99 -1.60
N PRO A 40 5.55 -2.07 -2.44
CA PRO A 40 6.99 -1.99 -2.65
C PRO A 40 7.75 -1.54 -1.40
N ALA A 41 7.15 -0.72 -0.53
CA ALA A 41 7.76 -0.39 0.75
C ALA A 41 7.97 -1.62 1.62
N ALA A 42 6.98 -2.53 1.69
CA ALA A 42 7.07 -3.79 2.44
C ALA A 42 8.17 -4.71 1.88
N TRP A 43 8.29 -4.81 0.56
CA TRP A 43 9.24 -5.70 -0.10
C TRP A 43 10.66 -5.13 -0.22
N CYS A 44 10.84 -3.81 -0.08
CA CYS A 44 12.15 -3.14 -0.13
C CYS A 44 12.64 -2.62 1.23
N ASN A 45 12.01 -2.96 2.35
CA ASN A 45 12.41 -2.54 3.70
C ASN A 45 12.44 -1.02 3.89
N VAL A 46 11.55 -0.29 3.27
CA VAL A 46 11.42 1.17 3.42
C VAL A 46 10.07 1.52 4.04
N MET A 47 9.94 2.74 4.55
CA MET A 47 8.65 3.29 4.93
C MET A 47 7.93 3.77 3.68
N GLY A 48 6.65 3.40 3.53
CA GLY A 48 5.76 3.95 2.53
C GLY A 48 4.49 4.47 3.20
N PHE A 49 4.15 5.72 2.95
CA PHE A 49 3.00 6.37 3.59
C PHE A 49 1.92 6.74 2.56
N LYS A 50 0.74 6.15 2.72
CA LYS A 50 -0.48 6.52 2.00
C LYS A 50 -1.29 7.46 2.88
N PRO A 51 -1.37 8.75 2.59
CA PRO A 51 -2.13 9.70 3.41
C PRO A 51 -3.64 9.46 3.34
N SER A 52 -4.37 10.14 4.20
CA SER A 52 -5.82 10.26 4.09
C SER A 52 -6.20 10.79 2.72
N PHE A 53 -7.25 10.23 2.11
CA PHE A 53 -7.72 10.68 0.81
C PHE A 53 -8.04 12.19 0.83
N GLY A 54 -7.48 12.92 -0.13
CA GLY A 54 -7.59 14.37 -0.24
C GLY A 54 -6.55 15.17 0.54
N ARG A 55 -5.70 14.52 1.37
CA ARG A 55 -4.63 15.20 2.11
C ARG A 55 -3.52 15.72 1.20
N VAL A 56 -3.14 14.92 0.21
CA VAL A 56 -2.25 15.29 -0.89
C VAL A 56 -3.11 15.42 -2.15
N PRO A 57 -3.08 16.54 -2.85
CA PRO A 57 -3.85 16.74 -4.07
C PRO A 57 -3.41 15.77 -5.18
N VAL A 58 -4.38 15.20 -5.91
CA VAL A 58 -4.15 14.33 -7.07
C VAL A 58 -4.86 14.93 -8.28
N VAL A 59 -4.11 15.59 -9.15
CA VAL A 59 -4.68 16.32 -10.30
C VAL A 59 -4.85 15.39 -11.49
N LEU A 60 -6.05 14.85 -11.67
CA LEU A 60 -6.40 13.99 -12.80
C LEU A 60 -7.19 14.76 -13.88
N ARG A 61 -6.92 14.47 -15.17
CA ARG A 61 -7.63 14.99 -16.35
C ARG A 61 -7.69 13.89 -17.43
N PRO A 62 -8.70 13.86 -18.26
CA PRO A 62 -9.83 14.81 -18.35
C PRO A 62 -10.89 14.66 -17.24
N ASN A 63 -10.85 13.57 -16.45
CA ASN A 63 -11.81 13.30 -15.37
C ASN A 63 -11.17 13.62 -14.00
N ALA A 64 -11.49 14.78 -13.44
CA ALA A 64 -10.99 15.19 -12.12
C ALA A 64 -11.51 14.30 -10.95
N PHE A 65 -12.60 13.56 -11.16
CA PHE A 65 -13.22 12.71 -10.14
C PHE A 65 -12.75 11.25 -10.19
N ALA A 66 -11.91 10.88 -11.15
CA ALA A 66 -11.49 9.48 -11.38
C ALA A 66 -10.75 8.87 -10.18
N GLY A 67 -10.06 9.66 -9.36
CA GLY A 67 -9.32 9.20 -8.19
C GLY A 67 -10.16 8.78 -6.98
N ALA A 68 -11.50 8.79 -7.09
CA ALA A 68 -12.39 8.44 -5.97
C ALA A 68 -12.88 6.98 -5.95
N MET A 69 -12.60 6.20 -7.00
CA MET A 69 -13.11 4.83 -7.13
C MET A 69 -12.10 3.83 -7.74
N PRO A 70 -11.28 3.14 -6.92
CA PRO A 70 -11.02 3.33 -5.50
C PRO A 70 -10.29 4.64 -5.22
N PHE A 71 -10.12 4.97 -3.95
CA PHE A 71 -9.37 6.19 -3.60
C PHE A 71 -7.89 6.08 -4.00
N VAL A 72 -7.46 7.00 -4.86
CA VAL A 72 -6.06 7.16 -5.25
C VAL A 72 -5.41 8.19 -4.32
N ALA A 73 -4.22 7.89 -3.85
CA ALA A 73 -3.42 8.79 -3.04
C ALA A 73 -2.00 8.88 -3.59
N GLU A 74 -1.36 10.01 -3.40
CA GLU A 74 0.07 10.20 -3.58
C GLU A 74 0.73 10.39 -2.22
N GLY A 75 1.97 9.93 -2.08
CA GLY A 75 2.65 10.03 -0.80
C GLY A 75 4.10 9.57 -0.81
N PRO A 76 4.82 9.79 0.31
CA PRO A 76 6.25 9.55 0.40
C PRO A 76 6.61 8.07 0.57
N ILE A 77 7.77 7.74 0.00
CA ILE A 77 8.56 6.53 0.27
C ILE A 77 9.93 7.00 0.76
N SER A 78 10.37 6.52 1.92
CA SER A 78 11.62 6.96 2.57
C SER A 78 12.25 5.87 3.42
N ARG A 79 13.52 6.09 3.85
CA ARG A 79 14.19 5.16 4.78
C ARG A 79 13.89 5.46 6.24
N THR A 80 13.39 6.65 6.55
CA THR A 80 13.08 7.09 7.91
C THR A 80 11.67 7.66 7.99
N VAL A 81 11.08 7.62 9.18
CA VAL A 81 9.76 8.24 9.41
C VAL A 81 9.86 9.78 9.39
N GLU A 82 11.01 10.33 9.78
CA GLU A 82 11.24 11.78 9.73
C GLU A 82 11.24 12.31 8.29
N ASP A 83 11.94 11.62 7.36
CA ASP A 83 11.90 11.99 5.95
C ASP A 83 10.47 11.90 5.38
N ALA A 84 9.71 10.85 5.73
CA ALA A 84 8.32 10.74 5.30
C ALA A 84 7.45 11.90 5.80
N ALA A 85 7.61 12.30 7.06
CA ALA A 85 6.88 13.42 7.64
C ALA A 85 7.26 14.76 6.97
N LEU A 86 8.56 14.96 6.69
CA LEU A 86 9.06 16.16 6.01
C LEU A 86 8.49 16.26 4.58
N VAL A 87 8.53 15.14 3.83
CA VAL A 87 7.99 15.11 2.47
C VAL A 87 6.48 15.29 2.48
N LEU A 88 5.78 14.69 3.44
CA LEU A 88 4.33 14.87 3.57
C LEU A 88 3.97 16.34 3.85
N ASN A 89 4.76 17.08 4.65
CA ASN A 89 4.58 18.53 4.85
C ASN A 89 4.68 19.32 3.53
N ALA A 90 5.52 18.85 2.61
CA ALA A 90 5.69 19.52 1.31
C ALA A 90 4.58 19.16 0.31
N LEU A 91 4.02 17.96 0.41
CA LEU A 91 2.99 17.46 -0.52
C LEU A 91 1.56 17.81 -0.09
N ALA A 92 1.30 17.87 1.23
CA ALA A 92 -0.04 18.07 1.77
C ALA A 92 -0.51 19.52 1.60
N GLY A 93 -1.80 19.69 1.29
CA GLY A 93 -2.41 21.00 1.21
C GLY A 93 -3.50 21.06 0.14
N TYR A 94 -4.04 22.26 -0.05
CA TYR A 94 -5.10 22.51 -0.99
C TYR A 94 -4.57 22.87 -2.38
N ASP A 95 -5.10 22.21 -3.40
CA ASP A 95 -4.94 22.60 -4.80
C ASP A 95 -6.33 22.69 -5.46
N PRO A 96 -6.75 23.84 -6.00
CA PRO A 96 -8.08 24.03 -6.59
C PRO A 96 -8.34 23.17 -7.83
N ARG A 97 -7.33 22.50 -8.37
CA ARG A 97 -7.45 21.60 -9.51
C ARG A 97 -7.93 20.20 -9.10
N ASP A 98 -7.79 19.82 -7.81
CA ASP A 98 -8.31 18.57 -7.27
C ASP A 98 -9.59 18.85 -6.49
N PRO A 99 -10.77 18.33 -6.94
CA PRO A 99 -12.05 18.56 -6.26
C PRO A 99 -12.12 17.95 -4.85
N PHE A 100 -11.17 17.08 -4.48
CA PHE A 100 -11.14 16.39 -3.20
C PHE A 100 -10.05 16.93 -2.26
N ALA A 101 -9.19 17.82 -2.72
CA ALA A 101 -8.13 18.38 -1.90
C ALA A 101 -8.69 19.14 -0.69
N ILE A 102 -8.09 18.87 0.48
CA ILE A 102 -8.46 19.53 1.72
C ILE A 102 -7.35 20.51 2.16
N GLU A 103 -7.75 21.60 2.77
CA GLU A 103 -6.79 22.46 3.46
C GLU A 103 -6.21 21.73 4.67
N THR A 104 -4.93 21.95 4.93
CA THR A 104 -4.27 21.49 6.14
C THR A 104 -3.27 22.53 6.62
N THR A 105 -3.25 22.73 7.92
CA THR A 105 -2.23 23.49 8.62
C THR A 105 -1.40 22.59 9.54
N GLU A 106 -1.57 21.26 9.42
CA GLU A 106 -0.88 20.26 10.23
C GLU A 106 0.60 20.22 9.84
N ASP A 107 1.47 20.35 10.84
CA ASP A 107 2.89 20.03 10.72
C ASP A 107 3.11 18.60 11.25
N PHE A 108 3.60 17.73 10.37
CA PHE A 108 3.78 16.30 10.70
C PHE A 108 5.09 16.01 11.46
N ILE A 109 6.05 16.95 11.47
CA ILE A 109 7.31 16.76 12.22
C ILE A 109 7.08 16.67 13.74
N PRO A 110 6.26 17.49 14.40
CA PRO A 110 5.95 17.29 15.82
C PRO A 110 5.23 15.95 16.10
N ALA A 111 4.43 15.46 15.15
CA ALA A 111 3.68 14.21 15.32
C ALA A 111 4.60 13.00 15.58
N ILE A 112 5.74 12.90 14.89
CA ILE A 112 6.69 11.78 15.05
C ILE A 112 7.36 11.73 16.43
N ARG A 113 7.30 12.83 17.18
CA ARG A 113 7.86 12.94 18.54
C ARG A 113 6.85 12.62 19.63
N ARG A 114 5.57 12.46 19.29
CA ARG A 114 4.52 12.14 20.26
C ARG A 114 4.74 10.77 20.87
N SER A 115 4.42 10.66 22.17
CA SER A 115 4.37 9.36 22.84
C SER A 115 3.07 8.65 22.50
N ILE A 116 3.15 7.35 22.27
CA ILE A 116 1.99 6.48 22.11
C ILE A 116 1.62 5.75 23.39
N LYS A 117 2.26 6.11 24.52
CA LYS A 117 1.95 5.54 25.83
C LYS A 117 0.48 5.73 26.17
N GLY A 118 -0.17 4.65 26.57
CA GLY A 118 -1.60 4.63 26.93
C GLY A 118 -2.55 4.51 25.73
N TRP A 119 -2.03 4.44 24.48
CA TRP A 119 -2.87 4.16 23.32
C TRP A 119 -3.37 2.72 23.34
N LYS A 120 -4.53 2.50 22.73
CA LYS A 120 -5.05 1.18 22.41
C LYS A 120 -4.77 0.88 20.95
N ILE A 121 -4.01 -0.18 20.71
CA ILE A 121 -3.62 -0.63 19.36
C ILE A 121 -4.40 -1.90 19.06
N ALA A 122 -5.26 -1.85 18.05
CA ALA A 122 -5.89 -3.04 17.51
C ALA A 122 -4.88 -3.79 16.63
N TYR A 123 -4.75 -5.09 16.82
CA TYR A 123 -3.98 -5.95 15.95
C TYR A 123 -4.91 -6.97 15.27
N SER A 124 -4.93 -6.99 13.95
CA SER A 124 -5.62 -8.01 13.17
C SER A 124 -4.61 -8.69 12.26
N PRO A 125 -4.26 -9.95 12.51
CA PRO A 125 -3.18 -10.63 11.82
C PRO A 125 -3.46 -10.89 10.33
N ASN A 126 -4.72 -10.83 9.92
CA ASN A 126 -5.13 -11.17 8.56
C ASN A 126 -6.38 -10.40 8.08
N LEU A 127 -6.80 -9.37 8.77
CA LEU A 127 -8.06 -8.64 8.52
C LEU A 127 -9.27 -9.60 8.35
N ASP A 128 -9.28 -10.69 9.11
CA ASP A 128 -10.25 -11.79 9.16
C ASP A 128 -10.23 -12.76 7.95
N VAL A 129 -9.83 -12.31 6.76
CA VAL A 129 -10.17 -13.00 5.50
C VAL A 129 -8.98 -13.31 4.59
N PHE A 130 -7.82 -12.72 4.82
CA PHE A 130 -6.64 -12.95 3.98
C PHE A 130 -5.84 -14.16 4.46
N PRO A 131 -5.45 -15.09 3.56
CA PRO A 131 -4.40 -16.05 3.87
C PRO A 131 -3.08 -15.30 4.06
N ILE A 132 -2.24 -15.71 4.99
CA ILE A 132 -0.96 -15.05 5.30
C ILE A 132 0.16 -16.08 5.35
N ASP A 133 1.24 -15.83 4.61
CA ASP A 133 2.46 -16.63 4.69
C ASP A 133 2.91 -16.75 6.16
N PRO A 134 3.15 -17.97 6.68
CA PRO A 134 3.56 -18.18 8.08
C PRO A 134 4.82 -17.42 8.49
N ALA A 135 5.74 -17.15 7.56
CA ALA A 135 6.94 -16.36 7.86
C ALA A 135 6.60 -14.87 8.06
N ILE A 136 5.68 -14.32 7.25
CA ILE A 136 5.18 -12.96 7.44
C ILE A 136 4.43 -12.87 8.76
N ARG A 137 3.52 -13.82 9.05
CA ARG A 137 2.75 -13.84 10.28
C ARG A 137 3.68 -13.77 11.50
N ARG A 138 4.67 -14.67 11.60
CA ARG A 138 5.61 -14.68 12.72
C ARG A 138 6.37 -13.37 12.86
N THR A 139 6.88 -12.83 11.75
CA THR A 139 7.69 -11.60 11.77
C THR A 139 6.86 -10.39 12.23
N VAL A 140 5.58 -10.32 11.82
CA VAL A 140 4.69 -9.23 12.24
C VAL A 140 4.22 -9.43 13.69
N ASP A 141 3.90 -10.67 14.13
CA ASP A 141 3.57 -10.99 15.53
C ASP A 141 4.68 -10.54 16.49
N GLU A 142 5.95 -10.75 16.10
CA GLU A 142 7.11 -10.27 16.88
C GLU A 142 7.24 -8.73 16.82
N ALA A 143 6.97 -8.11 15.67
CA ALA A 143 7.11 -6.66 15.52
C ALA A 143 6.06 -5.89 16.30
N VAL A 144 4.83 -6.39 16.36
CA VAL A 144 3.70 -5.77 17.08
C VAL A 144 4.00 -5.58 18.56
N GLN A 145 4.85 -6.40 19.18
CA GLN A 145 5.23 -6.28 20.58
C GLN A 145 5.87 -4.93 20.92
N CYS A 146 6.52 -4.27 19.92
CA CYS A 146 7.14 -2.96 20.16
C CYS A 146 6.13 -1.88 20.61
N PHE A 147 4.85 -2.02 20.27
CA PHE A 147 3.82 -1.09 20.75
C PHE A 147 3.57 -1.24 22.25
N ALA A 148 3.58 -2.48 22.76
CA ALA A 148 3.51 -2.74 24.19
C ALA A 148 4.75 -2.20 24.92
N ASP A 149 5.95 -2.39 24.33
CA ASP A 149 7.21 -1.84 24.85
C ASP A 149 7.19 -0.30 24.88
N ALA A 150 6.48 0.34 23.96
CA ALA A 150 6.25 1.79 23.95
C ALA A 150 5.20 2.26 24.97
N GLY A 151 4.58 1.34 25.73
CA GLY A 151 3.59 1.61 26.76
C GLY A 151 2.14 1.71 26.25
N ALA A 152 1.86 1.22 25.05
CA ALA A 152 0.49 1.05 24.54
C ALA A 152 -0.09 -0.30 24.98
N THR A 153 -1.40 -0.44 24.88
CA THR A 153 -2.10 -1.72 25.03
C THR A 153 -2.39 -2.28 23.65
N VAL A 154 -1.94 -3.51 23.38
CA VAL A 154 -2.21 -4.21 22.11
C VAL A 154 -3.32 -5.23 22.33
N GLU A 155 -4.37 -5.16 21.54
CA GLU A 155 -5.51 -6.06 21.57
C GLU A 155 -5.68 -6.73 20.20
N GLU A 156 -5.66 -8.08 20.15
CA GLU A 156 -6.02 -8.79 18.93
C GLU A 156 -7.53 -8.66 18.69
N VAL A 157 -7.91 -8.21 17.49
CA VAL A 157 -9.30 -7.91 17.16
C VAL A 157 -9.73 -8.60 15.87
N ARG A 158 -11.03 -8.78 15.73
CA ARG A 158 -11.71 -9.10 14.48
C ARG A 158 -12.43 -7.87 13.95
N LEU A 159 -12.33 -7.64 12.66
CA LEU A 159 -13.03 -6.54 11.99
C LEU A 159 -14.51 -6.87 11.75
N GLY A 160 -14.84 -8.17 11.64
CA GLY A 160 -16.18 -8.63 11.28
C GLY A 160 -16.47 -8.50 9.79
N LEU A 161 -15.43 -8.53 8.94
CA LEU A 161 -15.61 -8.58 7.49
C LEU A 161 -16.38 -9.83 7.08
N LYS A 162 -17.45 -9.64 6.29
CA LYS A 162 -18.34 -10.71 5.83
C LYS A 162 -17.95 -11.25 4.46
N ARG A 163 -17.21 -10.48 3.67
CA ARG A 163 -16.72 -10.84 2.34
C ARG A 163 -15.42 -11.61 2.46
N ASN A 164 -15.22 -12.62 1.64
CA ASN A 164 -13.94 -13.29 1.53
C ASN A 164 -12.95 -12.45 0.67
N GLN A 165 -11.67 -12.80 0.71
CA GLN A 165 -10.62 -12.06 -0.01
C GLN A 165 -10.85 -12.02 -1.53
N ARG A 166 -11.47 -13.07 -2.12
CA ARG A 166 -11.75 -13.11 -3.56
C ARG A 166 -12.80 -12.08 -3.97
N GLU A 167 -13.91 -12.00 -3.22
CA GLU A 167 -14.94 -11.00 -3.47
C GLU A 167 -14.39 -9.57 -3.36
N LEU A 168 -13.50 -9.33 -2.38
CA LEU A 168 -12.87 -8.03 -2.18
C LEU A 168 -11.90 -7.68 -3.34
N SER A 169 -11.06 -8.64 -3.76
CA SER A 169 -10.11 -8.41 -4.87
C SER A 169 -10.83 -8.24 -6.21
N ASP A 170 -11.91 -8.98 -6.44
CA ASP A 170 -12.74 -8.84 -7.64
C ASP A 170 -13.42 -7.46 -7.69
N ALA A 171 -13.95 -6.98 -6.56
CA ALA A 171 -14.53 -5.64 -6.46
C ALA A 171 -13.48 -4.55 -6.74
N TRP A 172 -12.26 -4.68 -6.17
CA TRP A 172 -11.17 -3.75 -6.45
C TRP A 172 -10.81 -3.73 -7.95
N THR A 173 -10.70 -4.89 -8.58
CA THR A 173 -10.38 -5.02 -10.01
C THR A 173 -11.42 -4.34 -10.89
N ARG A 174 -12.71 -4.54 -10.58
CA ARG A 174 -13.82 -3.88 -11.31
C ARG A 174 -13.82 -2.36 -11.11
N LEU A 175 -13.57 -1.89 -9.90
CA LEU A 175 -13.49 -0.45 -9.60
C LEU A 175 -12.30 0.24 -10.27
N MET A 176 -11.15 -0.47 -10.42
CA MET A 176 -9.99 0.05 -11.13
C MET A 176 -10.17 0.13 -12.65
N ALA A 177 -11.05 -0.68 -13.23
CA ALA A 177 -11.20 -0.77 -14.68
C ALA A 177 -11.57 0.57 -15.33
N PRO A 178 -12.55 1.37 -14.86
CA PRO A 178 -12.87 2.68 -15.44
C PRO A 178 -11.69 3.66 -15.40
N LEU A 179 -10.89 3.66 -14.32
CA LEU A 179 -9.71 4.52 -14.20
C LEU A 179 -8.67 4.17 -15.27
N ASN A 180 -8.32 2.89 -15.39
CA ASN A 180 -7.34 2.40 -16.36
C ASN A 180 -7.80 2.62 -17.81
N ILE A 181 -9.04 2.26 -18.12
CA ILE A 181 -9.63 2.45 -19.46
C ILE A 181 -9.68 3.94 -19.80
N GLY A 182 -10.11 4.78 -18.87
CA GLY A 182 -10.16 6.23 -19.06
C GLY A 182 -8.79 6.85 -19.32
N ALA A 183 -7.74 6.38 -18.62
CA ALA A 183 -6.37 6.79 -18.85
C ALA A 183 -5.88 6.39 -20.27
N MET A 184 -6.15 5.16 -20.69
CA MET A 184 -5.79 4.67 -22.04
C MET A 184 -6.49 5.47 -23.14
N GLU A 185 -7.79 5.73 -23.00
CA GLU A 185 -8.54 6.53 -23.95
C GLU A 185 -8.03 7.99 -23.98
N GLY A 186 -7.62 8.53 -22.84
CA GLY A 186 -7.03 9.86 -22.74
C GLY A 186 -5.73 10.02 -23.53
N MET A 187 -4.94 8.94 -23.70
CA MET A 187 -3.71 8.96 -24.48
C MET A 187 -3.94 9.23 -25.98
N LYS A 188 -5.15 8.96 -26.48
CA LYS A 188 -5.53 9.28 -27.87
C LYS A 188 -5.45 10.77 -28.19
N ALA A 189 -5.66 11.64 -27.19
CA ALA A 189 -5.48 13.08 -27.35
C ALA A 189 -4.03 13.49 -27.65
N PHE A 190 -3.07 12.61 -27.33
CA PHE A 190 -1.63 12.78 -27.64
C PHE A 190 -1.19 11.96 -28.87
N GLY A 191 -2.16 11.39 -29.62
CA GLY A 191 -1.88 10.60 -30.82
C GLY A 191 -1.43 9.15 -30.53
N ILE A 192 -1.63 8.65 -29.31
CA ILE A 192 -1.23 7.29 -28.91
C ILE A 192 -2.49 6.45 -28.68
N ASP A 193 -2.75 5.47 -29.57
CA ASP A 193 -3.85 4.52 -29.42
C ASP A 193 -3.36 3.21 -28.79
N LEU A 194 -3.37 3.17 -27.43
CA LEU A 194 -2.89 2.02 -26.66
C LEU A 194 -3.71 0.76 -26.94
N MET A 195 -5.03 0.86 -27.21
CA MET A 195 -5.89 -0.29 -27.42
C MET A 195 -6.12 -0.63 -28.90
N GLY A 196 -5.63 0.19 -29.81
CA GLY A 196 -5.56 -0.11 -31.24
C GLY A 196 -4.15 -0.55 -31.65
N GLU A 197 -3.31 0.41 -31.95
CA GLU A 197 -1.97 0.16 -32.51
C GLU A 197 -1.03 -0.58 -31.55
N HIS A 198 -1.14 -0.30 -30.24
CA HIS A 198 -0.26 -0.84 -29.18
C HIS A 198 -0.88 -1.97 -28.37
N ARG A 199 -2.05 -2.49 -28.78
CA ARG A 199 -2.74 -3.55 -28.01
C ARG A 199 -1.85 -4.79 -27.80
N HIS A 200 -1.03 -5.14 -28.78
CA HIS A 200 -0.16 -6.31 -28.74
C HIS A 200 1.02 -6.20 -27.77
N ASP A 201 1.31 -4.98 -27.25
CA ASP A 201 2.36 -4.73 -26.26
C ASP A 201 1.90 -5.07 -24.81
N PHE A 202 0.60 -5.33 -24.62
CA PHE A 202 0.06 -5.64 -23.31
C PHE A 202 -0.04 -7.15 -23.05
N PRO A 203 0.20 -7.59 -21.80
CA PRO A 203 -0.01 -8.99 -21.40
C PRO A 203 -1.46 -9.46 -21.63
N PRO A 204 -1.66 -10.73 -22.03
CA PRO A 204 -3.01 -11.23 -22.35
C PRO A 204 -4.02 -11.15 -21.22
N ASP A 205 -3.60 -11.42 -19.96
CA ASP A 205 -4.46 -11.32 -18.79
C ASP A 205 -4.85 -9.87 -18.44
N TYR A 206 -3.95 -8.91 -18.71
CA TYR A 206 -4.29 -7.50 -18.58
C TYR A 206 -5.36 -7.10 -19.61
N LEU A 207 -5.21 -7.51 -20.87
CA LEU A 207 -6.22 -7.27 -21.91
C LEU A 207 -7.57 -7.90 -21.57
N GLN A 208 -7.58 -9.10 -21.02
CA GLN A 208 -8.81 -9.76 -20.56
C GLN A 208 -9.53 -8.90 -19.49
N ARG A 209 -8.79 -8.32 -18.55
CA ARG A 209 -9.35 -7.42 -17.52
C ARG A 209 -9.89 -6.13 -18.13
N VAL A 210 -9.19 -5.55 -19.10
CA VAL A 210 -9.66 -4.35 -19.83
C VAL A 210 -10.97 -4.66 -20.58
N ASP A 211 -11.03 -5.78 -21.30
CA ASP A 211 -12.21 -6.18 -22.06
C ASP A 211 -13.41 -6.47 -21.13
N ALA A 212 -13.18 -7.14 -20.00
CA ALA A 212 -14.19 -7.34 -18.97
C ALA A 212 -14.68 -5.99 -18.40
N GLY A 213 -13.75 -5.06 -18.13
CA GLY A 213 -14.04 -3.74 -17.61
C GLY A 213 -14.92 -2.88 -18.53
N ARG A 214 -14.74 -3.01 -19.86
CA ARG A 214 -15.59 -2.31 -20.86
C ARG A 214 -17.06 -2.76 -20.83
N ASN A 215 -17.35 -3.95 -20.33
CA ASN A 215 -18.68 -4.53 -20.26
C ASN A 215 -19.35 -4.35 -18.88
N LEU A 216 -18.71 -3.64 -17.92
CA LEU A 216 -19.30 -3.38 -16.61
C LEU A 216 -20.46 -2.38 -16.74
N SER A 217 -21.59 -2.74 -16.13
CA SER A 217 -22.70 -1.79 -16.00
C SER A 217 -22.48 -0.86 -14.80
N ALA A 218 -23.14 0.31 -14.83
CA ALA A 218 -23.16 1.21 -13.69
C ALA A 218 -23.72 0.56 -12.41
N LEU A 219 -24.66 -0.38 -12.54
CA LEU A 219 -25.23 -1.12 -11.40
C LEU A 219 -24.23 -2.10 -10.78
N HIS A 220 -23.32 -2.69 -11.55
CA HIS A 220 -22.24 -3.48 -10.99
C HIS A 220 -21.28 -2.61 -10.18
N LEU A 221 -20.92 -1.43 -10.69
CA LEU A 221 -20.04 -0.50 -9.95
C LEU A 221 -20.74 0.02 -8.68
N GLU A 222 -22.05 0.24 -8.70
CA GLU A 222 -22.82 0.63 -7.51
C GLU A 222 -22.81 -0.49 -6.44
N ALA A 223 -22.96 -1.75 -6.85
CA ALA A 223 -22.84 -2.88 -5.94
C ALA A 223 -21.45 -2.98 -5.31
N ASP A 224 -20.38 -2.67 -6.07
CA ASP A 224 -19.00 -2.64 -5.53
C ASP A 224 -18.80 -1.46 -4.55
N GLN A 225 -19.51 -0.34 -4.71
CA GLN A 225 -19.50 0.74 -3.70
C GLN A 225 -20.13 0.29 -2.37
N ALA A 226 -21.15 -0.58 -2.41
CA ALA A 226 -21.69 -1.19 -1.19
C ALA A 226 -20.63 -2.07 -0.48
N ILE A 227 -19.85 -2.86 -1.23
CA ILE A 227 -18.71 -3.61 -0.68
C ILE A 227 -17.67 -2.69 -0.03
N ARG A 228 -17.35 -1.54 -0.66
CA ARG A 228 -16.46 -0.53 -0.05
C ARG A 228 -17.01 -0.01 1.27
N SER A 229 -18.32 0.20 1.35
CA SER A 229 -18.98 0.67 2.59
C SER A 229 -18.86 -0.36 3.71
N GLU A 230 -19.05 -1.66 3.41
CA GLU A 230 -18.84 -2.75 4.37
C GLU A 230 -17.40 -2.74 4.94
N VAL A 231 -16.39 -2.55 4.08
CA VAL A 231 -14.97 -2.46 4.50
C VAL A 231 -14.71 -1.19 5.31
N TYR A 232 -15.27 -0.05 4.89
CA TYR A 232 -15.17 1.21 5.63
C TYR A 232 -15.72 1.07 7.04
N ASP A 233 -16.94 0.55 7.18
CA ASP A 233 -17.63 0.38 8.47
C ASP A 233 -16.87 -0.59 9.38
N ALA A 234 -16.30 -1.66 8.83
CA ALA A 234 -15.51 -2.63 9.58
C ALA A 234 -14.24 -1.98 10.17
N ILE A 235 -13.47 -1.25 9.37
CA ILE A 235 -12.27 -0.52 9.83
C ILE A 235 -12.66 0.57 10.82
N GLN A 236 -13.68 1.36 10.49
CA GLN A 236 -14.14 2.47 11.33
C GLN A 236 -14.64 2.01 12.70
N SER A 237 -15.32 0.84 12.79
CA SER A 237 -15.78 0.29 14.05
C SER A 237 -14.64 -0.07 15.00
N VAL A 238 -13.54 -0.60 14.49
CA VAL A 238 -12.31 -0.86 15.26
C VAL A 238 -11.68 0.45 15.71
N LEU A 239 -11.53 1.41 14.79
CA LEU A 239 -10.90 2.70 15.08
C LEU A 239 -11.78 3.63 15.94
N ALA A 240 -13.05 3.30 16.20
CA ALA A 240 -13.88 4.00 17.17
C ALA A 240 -13.40 3.79 18.61
N THR A 241 -12.71 2.70 18.90
CA THR A 241 -12.23 2.31 20.24
C THR A 241 -10.72 2.16 20.36
N HIS A 242 -10.00 2.22 19.24
CA HIS A 242 -8.55 2.11 19.16
C HIS A 242 -7.99 3.30 18.38
N GLU A 243 -6.78 3.73 18.73
CA GLU A 243 -6.10 4.81 18.03
C GLU A 243 -5.61 4.35 16.66
N ILE A 244 -5.15 3.10 16.56
CA ILE A 244 -4.48 2.51 15.38
C ILE A 244 -4.97 1.07 15.21
N LEU A 245 -5.08 0.64 13.95
CA LEU A 245 -5.22 -0.77 13.56
C LEU A 245 -3.93 -1.21 12.85
N VAL A 246 -3.39 -2.34 13.25
CA VAL A 246 -2.15 -2.92 12.71
C VAL A 246 -2.43 -4.28 12.07
N CYS A 247 -1.79 -4.56 10.94
CA CYS A 247 -1.84 -5.85 10.25
C CYS A 247 -0.57 -6.06 9.40
N PRO A 248 -0.32 -7.22 8.79
CA PRO A 248 0.66 -7.36 7.72
C PRO A 248 0.36 -6.41 6.56
N THR A 249 1.38 -5.86 5.91
CA THR A 249 1.18 -5.03 4.72
C THR A 249 0.69 -5.87 3.54
N VAL A 250 1.33 -7.00 3.32
CA VAL A 250 1.03 -7.97 2.27
C VAL A 250 1.08 -9.38 2.84
N ALA A 251 0.42 -10.32 2.16
CA ALA A 251 0.29 -11.70 2.60
C ALA A 251 1.43 -12.60 2.12
N ALA A 252 2.25 -12.15 1.16
CA ALA A 252 3.27 -12.96 0.51
C ALA A 252 4.66 -12.30 0.53
N MET A 253 5.69 -13.14 0.58
CA MET A 253 7.09 -12.74 0.42
C MET A 253 7.36 -12.26 -1.02
N PRO A 254 8.44 -11.48 -1.25
CA PRO A 254 8.82 -11.06 -2.59
C PRO A 254 8.96 -12.23 -3.57
N VAL A 255 8.21 -12.17 -4.69
CA VAL A 255 8.22 -13.19 -5.74
C VAL A 255 9.46 -13.06 -6.64
N ASP A 256 9.81 -14.13 -7.36
CA ASP A 256 10.88 -14.07 -8.37
C ASP A 256 10.47 -13.20 -9.56
N ASN A 257 11.43 -12.48 -10.14
CA ASN A 257 11.21 -11.78 -11.39
C ASN A 257 10.97 -12.80 -12.52
N ALA A 258 9.95 -12.55 -13.33
CA ALA A 258 9.72 -13.34 -14.53
C ALA A 258 10.77 -13.01 -15.61
N SER A 259 11.24 -14.01 -16.35
CA SER A 259 12.25 -13.86 -17.40
C SER A 259 11.75 -13.10 -18.63
N ASP A 260 10.43 -13.08 -18.83
CA ASP A 260 9.74 -12.34 -19.91
C ASP A 260 9.35 -10.90 -19.51
N GLY A 261 9.65 -10.50 -18.27
CA GLY A 261 9.30 -9.18 -17.72
C GLY A 261 7.86 -9.06 -17.20
N ASP A 262 6.99 -10.07 -17.39
CA ASP A 262 5.60 -10.06 -16.90
C ASP A 262 5.49 -10.72 -15.51
N THR A 263 6.16 -10.11 -14.52
CA THR A 263 6.14 -10.60 -13.14
C THR A 263 4.76 -10.42 -12.51
N LYS A 264 4.18 -11.52 -12.07
CA LYS A 264 2.90 -11.56 -11.35
C LYS A 264 3.11 -11.79 -9.87
N GLY A 265 2.15 -11.38 -9.06
CA GLY A 265 2.08 -11.78 -7.66
C GLY A 265 1.81 -13.28 -7.52
N PRO A 266 1.78 -13.80 -6.29
CA PRO A 266 1.52 -15.22 -6.05
C PRO A 266 0.10 -15.60 -6.46
N ALA A 267 -0.06 -16.79 -7.03
CA ALA A 267 -1.37 -17.38 -7.29
C ALA A 267 -1.96 -18.10 -6.06
N GLU A 268 -1.13 -18.35 -5.06
CA GLU A 268 -1.49 -19.05 -3.83
C GLU A 268 -0.70 -18.48 -2.64
N VAL A 269 -1.34 -18.41 -1.47
CA VAL A 269 -0.73 -18.03 -0.19
C VAL A 269 -1.21 -19.03 0.86
N ASP A 270 -0.28 -19.69 1.54
CA ASP A 270 -0.55 -20.69 2.60
C ASP A 270 -1.61 -21.74 2.19
N GLY A 271 -1.51 -22.28 0.97
CA GLY A 271 -2.43 -23.27 0.42
C GLY A 271 -3.78 -22.73 -0.07
N VAL A 272 -3.98 -21.41 -0.07
CA VAL A 272 -5.22 -20.77 -0.51
C VAL A 272 -4.99 -20.02 -1.81
N GLU A 273 -5.81 -20.29 -2.83
CA GLU A 273 -5.78 -19.57 -4.10
C GLU A 273 -6.13 -18.09 -3.90
N VAL A 274 -5.34 -17.19 -4.51
CA VAL A 274 -5.55 -15.74 -4.49
C VAL A 274 -5.44 -15.16 -5.90
N ASP A 275 -6.05 -14.00 -6.15
CA ASP A 275 -5.83 -13.27 -7.40
C ASP A 275 -4.38 -12.74 -7.45
N PRO A 276 -3.58 -13.13 -8.47
CA PRO A 276 -2.18 -12.73 -8.56
C PRO A 276 -1.96 -11.22 -8.69
N LEU A 277 -2.96 -10.45 -9.14
CA LEU A 277 -2.85 -9.00 -9.24
C LEU A 277 -2.88 -8.34 -7.87
N ILE A 278 -3.87 -8.70 -7.01
CA ILE A 278 -4.16 -7.93 -5.79
C ILE A 278 -4.66 -8.78 -4.60
N GLY A 279 -5.09 -10.03 -4.81
CA GLY A 279 -5.74 -10.85 -3.78
C GLY A 279 -4.85 -11.20 -2.58
N TRP A 280 -3.54 -11.02 -2.70
CA TRP A 280 -2.54 -11.20 -1.64
C TRP A 280 -2.17 -9.89 -0.92
N CYS A 281 -2.84 -8.78 -1.24
CA CYS A 281 -2.52 -7.46 -0.69
C CYS A 281 -3.60 -7.04 0.32
N LEU A 282 -3.25 -6.84 1.59
CA LEU A 282 -4.17 -6.29 2.59
C LEU A 282 -4.38 -4.77 2.39
N THR A 283 -3.53 -4.16 1.60
CA THR A 283 -3.40 -2.71 1.42
C THR A 283 -4.62 -2.04 0.80
N TYR A 284 -5.27 -2.68 -0.18
CA TYR A 284 -6.37 -2.04 -0.92
C TYR A 284 -7.63 -1.77 -0.07
N THR A 285 -7.76 -2.41 1.09
CA THR A 285 -8.84 -2.14 2.04
C THR A 285 -8.87 -0.68 2.47
N THR A 286 -7.70 -0.03 2.60
CA THR A 286 -7.61 1.40 2.91
C THR A 286 -7.74 2.31 1.68
N ASN A 287 -7.65 1.78 0.47
CA ASN A 287 -8.07 2.49 -0.75
C ASN A 287 -9.60 2.43 -0.93
N PHE A 288 -10.27 1.40 -0.41
CA PHE A 288 -11.74 1.39 -0.33
C PHE A 288 -12.25 2.44 0.65
N SER A 289 -11.59 2.60 1.78
CA SER A 289 -12.10 3.36 2.92
C SER A 289 -11.49 4.76 3.06
N GLY A 290 -10.37 5.05 2.39
CA GLY A 290 -9.71 6.36 2.43
C GLY A 290 -8.95 6.67 3.74
N HIS A 291 -8.78 5.69 4.64
CA HIS A 291 -7.99 5.84 5.86
C HIS A 291 -6.50 6.03 5.55
N PRO A 292 -5.78 6.86 6.31
CA PRO A 292 -4.32 6.95 6.19
C PRO A 292 -3.68 5.64 6.63
N SER A 293 -2.61 5.23 5.97
CA SER A 293 -1.88 4.04 6.36
C SER A 293 -0.42 4.08 5.94
N ALA A 294 0.43 3.49 6.77
CA ALA A 294 1.86 3.32 6.48
C ALA A 294 2.21 1.83 6.39
N SER A 295 3.15 1.50 5.51
CA SER A 295 3.93 0.26 5.61
C SER A 295 5.26 0.60 6.25
N VAL A 296 5.60 -0.07 7.34
CA VAL A 296 6.91 0.06 7.99
C VAL A 296 7.62 -1.29 8.02
N PRO A 297 8.94 -1.34 7.99
CA PRO A 297 9.68 -2.58 8.16
C PRO A 297 9.36 -3.28 9.49
N ALA A 298 8.89 -4.52 9.43
CA ALA A 298 8.67 -5.37 10.60
C ALA A 298 9.90 -6.21 10.96
N GLY A 299 10.74 -6.50 9.96
CA GLY A 299 11.93 -7.32 10.10
C GLY A 299 12.24 -8.03 8.79
N LEU A 300 13.16 -9.00 8.88
CA LEU A 300 13.54 -9.83 7.74
C LEU A 300 13.18 -11.30 8.02
N SER A 301 12.74 -12.01 7.00
CA SER A 301 12.57 -13.45 7.01
C SER A 301 13.37 -14.06 5.84
N GLY A 302 14.30 -14.97 6.14
CA GLY A 302 15.18 -15.52 5.12
C GLY A 302 16.02 -14.48 4.37
N GLY A 303 16.32 -13.32 4.98
CA GLY A 303 17.03 -12.20 4.37
C GLY A 303 16.16 -11.27 3.53
N LEU A 304 14.87 -11.57 3.35
CA LEU A 304 13.90 -10.75 2.61
C LEU A 304 13.03 -9.92 3.56
N PRO A 305 12.70 -8.68 3.17
CA PRO A 305 11.90 -7.78 3.99
C PRO A 305 10.45 -8.24 4.20
N VAL A 306 9.93 -7.94 5.38
CA VAL A 306 8.52 -8.07 5.77
C VAL A 306 8.01 -6.71 6.24
N GLY A 307 6.86 -6.28 5.72
CA GLY A 307 6.22 -5.03 6.10
C GLY A 307 5.04 -5.23 7.05
N MET A 308 4.90 -4.30 8.01
CA MET A 308 3.74 -4.16 8.89
C MET A 308 2.96 -2.91 8.50
N GLN A 309 1.66 -3.02 8.33
CA GLN A 309 0.79 -1.90 7.99
C GLN A 309 0.16 -1.31 9.26
N ILE A 310 0.24 0.01 9.37
CA ILE A 310 -0.36 0.82 10.44
C ILE A 310 -1.46 1.66 9.81
N ILE A 311 -2.69 1.55 10.29
CA ILE A 311 -3.89 2.21 9.77
C ILE A 311 -4.45 3.13 10.84
N GLY A 312 -4.67 4.41 10.53
CA GLY A 312 -5.23 5.42 11.44
C GLY A 312 -6.64 5.83 11.06
N ARG A 313 -7.29 6.57 11.96
CA ARG A 313 -8.57 7.25 11.66
C ARG A 313 -8.40 8.19 10.47
N ARG A 314 -9.47 8.41 9.73
CA ARG A 314 -9.43 9.38 8.63
C ARG A 314 -9.00 10.75 9.16
N TYR A 315 -8.06 11.36 8.45
CA TYR A 315 -7.42 12.65 8.78
C TYR A 315 -6.56 12.67 10.04
N ALA A 316 -6.31 11.52 10.66
CA ALA A 316 -5.35 11.37 11.74
C ALA A 316 -3.99 10.85 11.21
N ASP A 317 -3.50 11.45 10.13
CA ASP A 317 -2.24 11.11 9.47
C ASP A 317 -1.07 11.17 10.45
N GLY A 318 -1.06 12.19 11.32
CA GLY A 318 -0.06 12.34 12.37
C GLY A 318 -0.06 11.23 13.42
N ASP A 319 -1.19 10.53 13.66
CA ASP A 319 -1.24 9.38 14.58
C ASP A 319 -0.53 8.17 13.96
N VAL A 320 -0.72 7.94 12.64
CA VAL A 320 -0.01 6.88 11.92
C VAL A 320 1.50 7.13 11.94
N LEU A 321 1.94 8.38 11.73
CA LEU A 321 3.35 8.77 11.80
C LEU A 321 3.92 8.62 13.22
N ALA A 322 3.16 8.97 14.27
CA ALA A 322 3.59 8.78 15.66
C ALA A 322 3.82 7.30 15.98
N ALA A 323 2.88 6.42 15.57
CA ALA A 323 3.00 4.99 15.73
C ALA A 323 4.19 4.42 14.93
N ALA A 324 4.35 4.82 13.66
CA ALA A 324 5.48 4.43 12.82
C ALA A 324 6.83 4.84 13.44
N ALA A 325 6.92 6.07 13.99
CA ALA A 325 8.13 6.55 14.67
C ALA A 325 8.43 5.79 15.97
N ALA A 326 7.42 5.30 16.68
CA ALA A 326 7.63 4.42 17.83
C ALA A 326 8.23 3.08 17.40
N VAL A 327 7.77 2.49 16.29
CA VAL A 327 8.36 1.28 15.70
C VAL A 327 9.82 1.54 15.32
N GLU A 328 10.11 2.62 14.57
CA GLU A 328 11.49 2.94 14.15
C GLU A 328 12.47 3.10 15.33
N ARG A 329 12.04 3.74 16.42
CA ARG A 329 12.87 3.91 17.62
C ARG A 329 13.18 2.60 18.33
N LEU A 330 12.23 1.69 18.43
CA LEU A 330 12.35 0.45 19.20
C LEU A 330 12.87 -0.72 18.36
N ARG A 331 12.61 -0.69 17.07
CA ARG A 331 13.05 -1.69 16.08
C ARG A 331 13.69 -1.01 14.88
N PRO A 332 14.86 -0.33 15.05
CA PRO A 332 15.51 0.39 13.95
C PRO A 332 15.92 -0.56 12.83
N TRP A 333 15.48 -0.30 11.62
CA TRP A 333 15.70 -1.16 10.44
C TRP A 333 16.85 -0.72 9.54
N ARG A 334 17.53 0.39 9.86
CA ARG A 334 18.58 0.96 9.00
C ARG A 334 19.77 0.02 8.76
N ASN A 335 20.08 -0.87 9.71
CA ASN A 335 21.19 -1.82 9.57
C ASN A 335 20.93 -2.88 8.51
N ALA A 336 19.67 -3.14 8.14
CA ALA A 336 19.32 -4.08 7.08
C ALA A 336 19.83 -3.64 5.71
N TYR A 337 20.03 -2.33 5.47
CA TYR A 337 20.55 -1.82 4.19
C TYR A 337 22.01 -2.23 3.92
N GLU A 338 22.74 -2.75 4.90
CA GLU A 338 24.05 -3.37 4.64
C GLU A 338 23.96 -4.53 3.65
N ILE A 339 22.82 -5.23 3.58
CA ILE A 339 22.56 -6.29 2.59
C ILE A 339 22.62 -5.69 1.18
N CYS A 340 21.98 -4.55 0.96
CA CYS A 340 21.99 -3.86 -0.34
C CYS A 340 23.41 -3.42 -0.74
N ILE A 341 24.19 -2.91 0.21
CA ILE A 341 25.56 -2.44 -0.02
C ILE A 341 26.51 -3.61 -0.35
N LYS A 342 26.33 -4.75 0.33
CA LYS A 342 27.23 -5.91 0.22
C LYS A 342 26.83 -6.89 -0.89
N ARG A 343 25.68 -6.70 -1.54
CA ARG A 343 25.22 -7.60 -2.61
C ARG A 343 26.19 -7.61 -3.79
N ARG A 344 26.33 -8.78 -4.43
CA ARG A 344 27.13 -8.92 -5.65
C ARG A 344 26.25 -8.56 -6.86
N LEU A 345 26.66 -7.55 -7.63
CA LEU A 345 26.01 -7.15 -8.88
C LEU A 345 26.33 -8.10 -10.05
N GLU A 346 27.36 -8.94 -9.91
CA GLU A 346 27.83 -9.88 -10.93
C GLU A 346 26.78 -10.98 -11.28
N ALA A 347 25.80 -11.20 -10.43
CA ALA A 347 24.76 -12.23 -10.66
C ALA A 347 23.71 -11.85 -11.73
N LEU A 348 23.78 -10.64 -12.29
CA LEU A 348 22.87 -10.17 -13.35
C LEU A 348 23.44 -10.29 -14.77
N ALA A 349 24.69 -10.71 -14.91
CA ALA A 349 25.38 -10.80 -16.21
C ALA A 349 25.41 -12.23 -16.80
N ALA A 350 24.64 -13.17 -16.23
CA ALA A 350 24.59 -14.56 -16.69
C ALA A 350 23.22 -14.92 -17.29
#